data_6e35cb532d7781b9e6bd5273f0df0782
#
_entry.id   6e35cb532d7781b9e6bd5273f0df0782
#
_cell.length_a   1.000
_cell.length_b   1.000
_cell.length_c   1.000
_cell.angle_alpha   90.00
_cell.angle_beta   90.00
_cell.angle_gamma   90.00
#
_symmetry.space_group_name_H-M   'P 1'
#
loop_
_entity.id
_entity.type
_entity.pdbx_description
1 polymer ?
#
loop_
_entity_poly.entity_id
_entity_poly.type
_entity_poly.pdbx_seq_one_letter_code
_entity_poly.pdbx_strand_id
1 'polypeptide(L)'
;QGLLAMRKKLGLFANIRPVQTFKCLLHKSPLRADLVDGADFLCIRELTGGMYFGEKYQDNDKAYDTNMYTRPEIERILKVGFEYAMKRKKHLTVVDKANVLASSRLWRQIAQEMAPSYPEVQTDYMYVDNAAMRMIQEPKFFDVMVTENTFGDILTDEGSCISGSMGLLPSASTGESTPVFEPIHGSWPQAKGLNIANPLAQILSVAMLFEYFGCKAEGALIREAVDASLDANVRTPEIQVEGGAKYGTKEVGAWIVDYIINN
;
A
#
# COMPACT_ATOMS: atom_id res chain seq x y z
N GLN A 1 9.58 -17.13 -6.36
CA GLN A 1 10.92 -16.75 -6.89
C GLN A 1 10.80 -15.80 -8.09
N GLY A 2 9.88 -16.02 -9.04
CA GLY A 2 9.73 -15.20 -10.25
C GLY A 2 9.46 -13.71 -9.98
N LEU A 3 8.55 -13.39 -9.07
CA LEU A 3 8.19 -12.01 -8.73
C LEU A 3 9.37 -11.22 -8.13
N LEU A 4 10.10 -11.82 -7.19
CA LEU A 4 11.29 -11.19 -6.58
C LEU A 4 12.39 -10.94 -7.62
N ALA A 5 12.61 -11.91 -8.53
CA ALA A 5 13.56 -11.76 -9.62
C ALA A 5 13.17 -10.63 -10.59
N MET A 6 11.88 -10.50 -10.90
CA MET A 6 11.36 -9.41 -11.73
C MET A 6 11.56 -8.05 -11.05
N ARG A 7 11.19 -7.89 -9.78
CA ARG A 7 11.38 -6.66 -8.99
C ARG A 7 12.85 -6.22 -9.00
N LYS A 8 13.76 -7.16 -8.75
CA LYS A 8 15.21 -6.90 -8.77
C LYS A 8 15.70 -6.51 -10.17
N LYS A 9 15.29 -7.24 -11.21
CA LYS A 9 15.71 -6.99 -12.60
C LYS A 9 15.23 -5.64 -13.13
N LEU A 10 14.05 -5.20 -12.73
CA LEU A 10 13.46 -3.91 -13.11
C LEU A 10 13.85 -2.77 -12.16
N GLY A 11 14.61 -3.03 -11.11
CA GLY A 11 15.00 -2.01 -10.12
C GLY A 11 13.81 -1.37 -9.41
N LEU A 12 12.75 -2.12 -9.13
CA LEU A 12 11.51 -1.64 -8.51
C LEU A 12 11.69 -1.53 -7.00
N PHE A 13 12.32 -0.47 -6.55
CA PHE A 13 12.69 -0.31 -5.13
C PHE A 13 11.59 0.32 -4.26
N ALA A 14 10.66 1.07 -4.83
CA ALA A 14 9.59 1.75 -4.09
C ALA A 14 8.24 1.11 -4.38
N ASN A 15 7.62 0.52 -3.36
CA ASN A 15 6.26 0.03 -3.45
C ASN A 15 5.31 0.96 -2.69
N ILE A 16 4.41 1.58 -3.42
CA ILE A 16 3.46 2.58 -2.93
C ILE A 16 2.12 1.88 -2.73
N ARG A 17 1.64 1.85 -1.48
CA ARG A 17 0.43 1.16 -1.06
C ARG A 17 -0.52 2.14 -0.35
N PRO A 18 -1.51 2.69 -1.05
CA PRO A 18 -2.56 3.48 -0.41
C PRO A 18 -3.44 2.62 0.49
N VAL A 19 -3.76 3.13 1.67
CA VAL A 19 -4.77 2.58 2.57
C VAL A 19 -5.82 3.66 2.78
N GLN A 20 -7.03 3.41 2.32
CA GLN A 20 -8.16 4.33 2.47
C GLN A 20 -9.43 3.58 2.83
N THR A 21 -10.34 4.27 3.50
CA THR A 21 -11.67 3.75 3.83
C THR A 21 -12.72 4.36 2.92
N PHE A 22 -13.71 3.56 2.56
CA PHE A 22 -14.88 3.99 1.81
C PHE A 22 -16.05 4.13 2.77
N LYS A 23 -16.70 5.29 2.78
CA LYS A 23 -17.74 5.62 3.76
C LYS A 23 -18.88 4.59 3.78
N CYS A 24 -19.25 4.06 2.63
CA CYS A 24 -20.29 3.03 2.49
C CYS A 24 -19.84 1.62 2.91
N LEU A 25 -18.54 1.43 3.22
CA LEU A 25 -17.94 0.14 3.62
C LEU A 25 -17.37 0.13 5.04
N LEU A 26 -17.56 1.18 5.84
CA LEU A 26 -17.01 1.24 7.20
C LEU A 26 -17.43 0.04 8.07
N HIS A 27 -18.61 -0.51 7.83
CA HIS A 27 -19.12 -1.70 8.51
C HIS A 27 -18.38 -3.00 8.16
N LYS A 28 -17.54 -3.00 7.14
CA LYS A 28 -16.69 -4.15 6.76
C LYS A 28 -15.36 -4.17 7.51
N SER A 29 -14.92 -3.03 8.02
CA SER A 29 -13.76 -2.99 8.91
C SER A 29 -14.08 -3.71 10.23
N PRO A 30 -13.15 -4.50 10.78
CA PRO A 30 -13.28 -5.07 12.12
C PRO A 30 -13.15 -4.00 13.21
N LEU A 31 -12.72 -2.79 12.87
CA LEU A 31 -12.58 -1.67 13.78
C LEU A 31 -13.86 -0.84 13.84
N ARG A 32 -13.99 -0.07 14.91
CA ARG A 32 -15.12 0.86 15.07
C ARG A 32 -15.13 1.89 13.94
N ALA A 33 -16.30 2.17 13.40
CA ALA A 33 -16.47 3.09 12.27
C ALA A 33 -15.92 4.51 12.57
N ASP A 34 -16.08 5.02 13.80
CA ASP A 34 -15.56 6.34 14.21
C ASP A 34 -14.02 6.43 14.19
N LEU A 35 -13.32 5.32 14.37
CA LEU A 35 -11.86 5.25 14.26
C LEU A 35 -11.39 5.30 12.81
N VAL A 36 -12.06 4.56 11.92
CA VAL A 36 -11.60 4.34 10.55
C VAL A 36 -12.22 5.30 9.53
N ASP A 37 -13.33 5.96 9.84
CA ASP A 37 -13.97 6.92 8.92
C ASP A 37 -13.02 8.07 8.57
N GLY A 38 -12.70 8.19 7.28
CA GLY A 38 -11.76 9.17 6.75
C GLY A 38 -10.28 8.79 6.93
N ALA A 39 -9.97 7.53 7.27
CA ALA A 39 -8.59 7.06 7.20
C ALA A 39 -8.10 7.05 5.75
N ASP A 40 -7.01 7.78 5.49
CA ASP A 40 -6.37 7.91 4.18
C ASP A 40 -4.88 8.20 4.37
N PHE A 41 -4.06 7.19 4.16
CA PHE A 41 -2.60 7.29 4.23
C PHE A 41 -1.90 6.42 3.19
N LEU A 42 -0.63 6.73 2.91
CA LEU A 42 0.23 5.93 2.04
C LEU A 42 1.26 5.18 2.87
N CYS A 43 1.44 3.90 2.61
CA CYS A 43 2.64 3.17 3.05
C CYS A 43 3.60 3.03 1.87
N ILE A 44 4.81 3.55 2.05
CA ILE A 44 5.91 3.43 1.09
C ILE A 44 6.89 2.40 1.65
N ARG A 45 6.90 1.24 1.00
CA ARG A 45 7.73 0.09 1.35
C ARG A 45 8.96 0.04 0.46
N GLU A 46 10.16 0.00 1.02
CA GLU A 46 11.34 -0.42 0.27
C GLU A 46 11.16 -1.87 -0.17
N LEU A 47 11.47 -2.20 -1.44
CA LEU A 47 11.01 -3.45 -2.04
C LEU A 47 12.13 -4.39 -2.47
N THR A 48 13.40 -3.94 -2.48
CA THR A 48 14.52 -4.67 -3.10
C THR A 48 15.69 -4.96 -2.15
N GLY A 49 15.59 -4.54 -0.89
CA GLY A 49 16.58 -4.78 0.16
C GLY A 49 16.07 -5.65 1.31
N GLY A 50 16.82 -5.65 2.39
CA GLY A 50 16.47 -6.29 3.63
C GLY A 50 16.51 -7.82 3.61
N MET A 51 15.81 -8.45 4.56
CA MET A 51 15.84 -9.91 4.76
C MET A 51 15.37 -10.71 3.53
N TYR A 52 14.51 -10.14 2.70
CA TYR A 52 13.99 -10.87 1.53
C TYR A 52 15.03 -11.04 0.43
N PHE A 53 16.04 -10.17 0.38
CA PHE A 53 17.11 -10.16 -0.62
C PHE A 53 18.51 -10.39 -0.06
N GLY A 54 18.66 -10.38 1.26
CA GLY A 54 19.93 -10.61 1.95
C GLY A 54 20.42 -12.05 1.84
N GLU A 55 21.63 -12.27 2.34
CA GLU A 55 22.22 -13.61 2.45
C GLU A 55 21.33 -14.49 3.35
N LYS A 56 21.15 -15.72 2.93
CA LYS A 56 20.33 -16.72 3.63
C LYS A 56 21.13 -18.00 3.84
N TYR A 57 20.95 -18.59 4.99
CA TYR A 57 21.53 -19.89 5.30
C TYR A 57 20.53 -20.72 6.10
N GLN A 58 20.49 -22.03 5.83
CA GLN A 58 19.74 -22.99 6.62
C GLN A 58 20.40 -24.36 6.55
N ASP A 59 20.57 -24.98 7.71
CA ASP A 59 20.87 -26.41 7.85
C ASP A 59 19.88 -27.05 8.84
N ASN A 60 20.19 -28.21 9.42
CA ASN A 60 19.31 -28.89 10.38
C ASN A 60 19.32 -28.25 11.79
N ASP A 61 20.34 -27.46 12.10
CA ASP A 61 20.58 -26.94 13.47
C ASP A 61 20.40 -25.42 13.57
N LYS A 62 20.60 -24.68 12.45
CA LYS A 62 20.51 -23.21 12.44
C LYS A 62 20.04 -22.68 11.10
N ALA A 63 19.40 -21.52 11.15
CA ALA A 63 19.04 -20.72 9.98
C ALA A 63 19.21 -19.22 10.28
N TYR A 64 19.58 -18.43 9.27
CA TYR A 64 19.57 -16.98 9.37
C TYR A 64 19.22 -16.32 8.04
N ASP A 65 18.63 -15.13 8.14
CA ASP A 65 18.39 -14.19 7.03
C ASP A 65 19.02 -12.85 7.38
N THR A 66 19.84 -12.33 6.47
CA THR A 66 20.56 -11.06 6.69
C THR A 66 19.68 -9.86 6.32
N ASN A 67 19.38 -9.01 7.29
CA ASN A 67 18.69 -7.73 7.06
C ASN A 67 19.72 -6.62 6.77
N MET A 68 20.12 -6.49 5.53
CA MET A 68 21.13 -5.52 5.10
C MET A 68 20.51 -4.40 4.26
N TYR A 69 20.91 -3.15 4.55
CA TYR A 69 20.62 -1.97 3.77
C TYR A 69 21.86 -1.11 3.62
N THR A 70 22.06 -0.58 2.42
CA THR A 70 23.11 0.40 2.14
C THR A 70 22.53 1.82 2.20
N ARG A 71 23.41 2.82 2.42
CA ARG A 71 22.99 4.24 2.42
C ARG A 71 22.22 4.64 1.16
N PRO A 72 22.67 4.34 -0.08
CA PRO A 72 21.93 4.71 -1.30
C PRO A 72 20.52 4.09 -1.38
N GLU A 73 20.34 2.86 -0.90
CA GLU A 73 19.02 2.20 -0.85
C GLU A 73 18.08 2.93 0.10
N ILE A 74 18.57 3.35 1.25
CA ILE A 74 17.78 4.09 2.24
C ILE A 74 17.46 5.51 1.73
N GLU A 75 18.44 6.22 1.18
CA GLU A 75 18.25 7.58 0.68
C GLU A 75 17.22 7.65 -0.45
N ARG A 76 17.28 6.70 -1.42
CA ARG A 76 16.32 6.70 -2.54
C ARG A 76 14.89 6.49 -2.10
N ILE A 77 14.64 5.60 -1.13
CA ILE A 77 13.26 5.35 -0.67
C ILE A 77 12.75 6.45 0.25
N LEU A 78 13.59 7.01 1.12
CA LEU A 78 13.26 8.17 1.93
C LEU A 78 12.91 9.38 1.07
N LYS A 79 13.66 9.62 -0.01
CA LYS A 79 13.34 10.68 -0.99
C LYS A 79 11.92 10.51 -1.53
N VAL A 80 11.53 9.29 -1.93
CA VAL A 80 10.15 9.01 -2.38
C VAL A 80 9.15 9.34 -1.27
N GLY A 81 9.44 8.95 -0.02
CA GLY A 81 8.60 9.26 1.15
C GLY A 81 8.38 10.77 1.33
N PHE A 82 9.46 11.55 1.33
CA PHE A 82 9.39 13.01 1.45
C PHE A 82 8.63 13.66 0.27
N GLU A 83 8.90 13.23 -0.97
CA GLU A 83 8.22 13.76 -2.16
C GLU A 83 6.70 13.48 -2.16
N TYR A 84 6.27 12.31 -1.66
CA TYR A 84 4.85 12.02 -1.46
C TYR A 84 4.26 12.86 -0.33
N ALA A 85 4.95 13.00 0.80
CA ALA A 85 4.50 13.85 1.89
C ALA A 85 4.31 15.31 1.45
N MET A 86 5.23 15.87 0.65
CA MET A 86 5.11 17.21 0.06
C MET A 86 3.85 17.42 -0.78
N LYS A 87 3.35 16.34 -1.42
CA LYS A 87 2.15 16.38 -2.27
C LYS A 87 0.86 16.11 -1.50
N ARG A 88 0.95 15.72 -0.22
CA ARG A 88 -0.18 15.38 0.64
C ARG A 88 -0.28 16.34 1.83
N LYS A 89 -0.50 15.82 3.04
CA LYS A 89 -0.70 16.63 4.26
C LYS A 89 0.61 17.11 4.92
N LYS A 90 1.77 16.87 4.25
CA LYS A 90 3.10 17.26 4.71
C LYS A 90 3.51 16.61 6.03
N HIS A 91 3.11 15.35 6.23
CA HIS A 91 3.47 14.56 7.39
C HIS A 91 4.08 13.23 6.96
N LEU A 92 5.34 12.96 7.37
CA LEU A 92 6.07 11.72 7.10
C LEU A 92 6.37 11.00 8.41
N THR A 93 5.93 9.76 8.54
CA THR A 93 6.32 8.87 9.63
C THR A 93 7.35 7.85 9.12
N VAL A 94 8.57 7.92 9.63
CA VAL A 94 9.63 6.94 9.36
C VAL A 94 9.48 5.81 10.37
N VAL A 95 9.14 4.62 9.89
CA VAL A 95 8.91 3.44 10.74
C VAL A 95 10.11 2.51 10.71
N ASP A 96 10.66 2.22 11.88
CA ASP A 96 11.87 1.43 12.06
C ASP A 96 11.87 0.59 13.36
N LYS A 97 12.99 -0.07 13.68
CA LYS A 97 13.24 -0.75 14.95
C LYS A 97 14.62 -0.36 15.50
N ALA A 98 14.92 0.95 15.52
CA ALA A 98 16.24 1.48 15.84
C ALA A 98 16.71 1.18 17.27
N ASN A 99 15.79 0.90 18.21
CA ASN A 99 16.14 0.45 19.55
C ASN A 99 16.83 -0.92 19.59
N VAL A 100 16.67 -1.74 18.53
CA VAL A 100 17.24 -3.10 18.46
C VAL A 100 18.17 -3.27 17.26
N LEU A 101 17.72 -2.92 16.05
CA LEU A 101 18.39 -3.26 14.79
C LEU A 101 19.40 -2.21 14.35
N ALA A 102 20.60 -2.66 13.95
CA ALA A 102 21.62 -1.78 13.39
C ALA A 102 21.19 -1.16 12.05
N SER A 103 20.55 -1.93 11.17
CA SER A 103 19.97 -1.44 9.92
C SER A 103 18.96 -0.31 10.16
N SER A 104 18.06 -0.47 11.13
CA SER A 104 17.08 0.56 11.49
C SER A 104 17.71 1.82 12.11
N ARG A 105 18.85 1.69 12.85
CA ARG A 105 19.59 2.87 13.32
C ARG A 105 20.17 3.68 12.16
N LEU A 106 20.70 3.01 11.14
CA LEU A 106 21.17 3.68 9.92
C LEU A 106 20.02 4.36 9.17
N TRP A 107 18.87 3.70 9.05
CA TRP A 107 17.66 4.28 8.46
C TRP A 107 17.25 5.57 9.16
N ARG A 108 17.15 5.56 10.49
CA ARG A 108 16.78 6.73 11.29
C ARG A 108 17.79 7.85 11.16
N GLN A 109 19.07 7.53 11.21
CA GLN A 109 20.14 8.51 11.03
C GLN A 109 20.02 9.22 9.67
N ILE A 110 19.89 8.47 8.58
CA ILE A 110 19.79 9.05 7.23
C ILE A 110 18.50 9.89 7.09
N ALA A 111 17.39 9.42 7.65
CA ALA A 111 16.15 10.19 7.64
C ALA A 111 16.30 11.52 8.37
N GLN A 112 17.00 11.54 9.52
CA GLN A 112 17.33 12.78 10.26
C GLN A 112 18.25 13.71 9.49
N GLU A 113 19.22 13.16 8.72
CA GLU A 113 20.10 13.94 7.85
C GLU A 113 19.35 14.56 6.67
N MET A 114 18.33 13.88 6.13
CA MET A 114 17.54 14.34 4.98
C MET A 114 16.41 15.30 5.36
N ALA A 115 15.79 15.17 6.54
CA ALA A 115 14.64 15.96 6.96
C ALA A 115 14.83 17.49 6.83
N PRO A 116 16.00 18.09 7.14
CA PRO A 116 16.22 19.52 6.94
C PRO A 116 16.10 20.01 5.50
N SER A 117 16.22 19.12 4.51
CA SER A 117 16.01 19.45 3.09
C SER A 117 14.53 19.53 2.70
N TYR A 118 13.64 19.12 3.59
CA TYR A 118 12.18 19.16 3.42
C TYR A 118 11.50 19.89 4.59
N PRO A 119 11.81 21.20 4.80
CA PRO A 119 11.40 21.92 6.01
C PRO A 119 9.88 22.07 6.19
N GLU A 120 9.11 21.87 5.12
CA GLU A 120 7.66 21.89 5.16
C GLU A 120 7.05 20.55 5.63
N VAL A 121 7.84 19.48 5.68
CA VAL A 121 7.37 18.14 6.07
C VAL A 121 7.63 17.94 7.55
N GLN A 122 6.56 17.77 8.33
CA GLN A 122 6.68 17.26 9.68
C GLN A 122 7.15 15.81 9.62
N THR A 123 8.29 15.51 10.24
CA THR A 123 8.88 14.17 10.21
C THR A 123 8.85 13.54 11.60
N ASP A 124 8.14 12.44 11.75
CA ASP A 124 8.08 11.63 12.95
C ASP A 124 8.86 10.32 12.78
N TYR A 125 9.41 9.81 13.89
CA TYR A 125 10.15 8.54 13.94
C TYR A 125 9.44 7.59 14.90
N MET A 126 9.00 6.45 14.40
CA MET A 126 8.20 5.52 15.18
C MET A 126 8.77 4.10 15.10
N TYR A 127 8.80 3.39 16.23
CA TYR A 127 9.11 1.97 16.21
C TYR A 127 7.95 1.18 15.59
N VAL A 128 8.27 0.13 14.85
CA VAL A 128 7.29 -0.66 14.09
C VAL A 128 6.18 -1.23 14.96
N ASP A 129 6.49 -1.68 16.17
CA ASP A 129 5.51 -2.17 17.14
C ASP A 129 4.53 -1.05 17.60
N ASN A 130 5.04 0.16 17.78
CA ASN A 130 4.17 1.31 18.08
C ASN A 130 3.35 1.73 16.84
N ALA A 131 3.93 1.66 15.64
CA ALA A 131 3.20 1.96 14.41
C ALA A 131 2.04 0.98 14.20
N ALA A 132 2.26 -0.32 14.41
CA ALA A 132 1.22 -1.35 14.36
C ALA A 132 0.07 -1.05 15.34
N MET A 133 0.39 -0.77 16.61
CA MET A 133 -0.65 -0.39 17.59
C MET A 133 -1.40 0.87 17.15
N ARG A 134 -0.68 1.90 16.70
CA ARG A 134 -1.28 3.19 16.35
C ARG A 134 -2.14 3.11 15.09
N MET A 135 -1.81 2.26 14.13
CA MET A 135 -2.64 2.00 12.96
C MET A 135 -4.04 1.49 13.34
N ILE A 136 -4.15 0.70 14.41
CA ILE A 136 -5.43 0.21 14.93
C ILE A 136 -6.14 1.27 15.77
N GLN A 137 -5.42 2.02 16.58
CA GLN A 137 -5.99 2.98 17.53
C GLN A 137 -6.33 4.33 16.91
N GLU A 138 -5.47 4.82 16.00
CA GLU A 138 -5.55 6.15 15.38
C GLU A 138 -5.10 6.11 13.91
N PRO A 139 -5.76 5.37 13.01
CA PRO A 139 -5.31 5.24 11.61
C PRO A 139 -5.22 6.60 10.90
N LYS A 140 -6.01 7.58 11.30
CA LYS A 140 -6.01 8.96 10.77
C LYS A 140 -4.79 9.79 11.17
N PHE A 141 -3.96 9.30 12.08
CA PHE A 141 -2.69 9.93 12.42
C PHE A 141 -1.71 9.94 11.24
N PHE A 142 -1.71 8.86 10.46
CA PHE A 142 -0.78 8.69 9.35
C PHE A 142 -1.21 9.48 8.11
N ASP A 143 -0.23 10.05 7.43
CA ASP A 143 -0.37 10.61 6.08
C ASP A 143 0.51 9.84 5.11
N VAL A 144 1.83 9.90 5.28
CA VAL A 144 2.77 9.07 4.56
C VAL A 144 3.64 8.32 5.56
N MET A 145 3.71 7.02 5.41
CA MET A 145 4.60 6.14 6.17
C MET A 145 5.67 5.62 5.23
N VAL A 146 6.93 5.64 5.66
CA VAL A 146 8.02 5.00 4.93
C VAL A 146 8.73 3.99 5.83
N THR A 147 9.02 2.80 5.28
CA THR A 147 9.62 1.72 6.06
C THR A 147 10.37 0.72 5.19
N GLU A 148 11.16 -0.13 5.84
CA GLU A 148 11.89 -1.22 5.22
C GLU A 148 10.95 -2.33 4.72
N ASN A 149 11.51 -3.28 3.98
CA ASN A 149 10.77 -4.30 3.22
C ASN A 149 9.84 -5.15 4.09
N THR A 150 10.38 -5.78 5.13
CA THR A 150 9.62 -6.72 5.98
C THR A 150 8.53 -6.01 6.80
N PHE A 151 8.86 -4.86 7.39
CA PHE A 151 7.88 -4.09 8.15
C PHE A 151 6.77 -3.54 7.25
N GLY A 152 7.13 -3.07 6.04
CA GLY A 152 6.15 -2.60 5.07
C GLY A 152 5.21 -3.68 4.58
N ASP A 153 5.70 -4.91 4.44
CA ASP A 153 4.87 -6.06 4.09
C ASP A 153 3.80 -6.31 5.17
N ILE A 154 4.22 -6.44 6.42
CA ILE A 154 3.33 -6.75 7.55
C ILE A 154 2.33 -5.62 7.80
N LEU A 155 2.81 -4.37 7.89
CA LEU A 155 1.96 -3.22 8.21
C LEU A 155 0.90 -2.95 7.13
N THR A 156 1.20 -3.21 5.86
CA THR A 156 0.20 -2.99 4.81
C THR A 156 -0.86 -4.06 4.76
N ASP A 157 -0.55 -5.30 5.14
CA ASP A 157 -1.55 -6.35 5.31
C ASP A 157 -2.46 -6.04 6.51
N GLU A 158 -1.90 -5.53 7.62
CA GLU A 158 -2.68 -4.99 8.73
C GLU A 158 -3.57 -3.81 8.28
N GLY A 159 -3.03 -2.90 7.46
CA GLY A 159 -3.77 -1.79 6.86
C GLY A 159 -4.96 -2.23 6.02
N SER A 160 -4.90 -3.43 5.42
CA SER A 160 -6.03 -3.98 4.67
C SER A 160 -7.28 -4.23 5.54
N CYS A 161 -7.07 -4.52 6.81
CA CYS A 161 -8.17 -4.67 7.78
C CYS A 161 -8.88 -3.33 8.03
N ILE A 162 -8.16 -2.20 7.99
CA ILE A 162 -8.74 -0.87 8.14
C ILE A 162 -9.72 -0.58 7.01
N SER A 163 -9.36 -0.89 5.77
CA SER A 163 -10.20 -0.70 4.58
C SER A 163 -11.38 -1.69 4.49
N GLY A 164 -11.32 -2.78 5.23
CA GLY A 164 -12.34 -3.82 5.26
C GLY A 164 -12.24 -4.89 4.18
N SER A 165 -11.34 -4.75 3.21
CA SER A 165 -11.02 -5.78 2.21
C SER A 165 -9.70 -5.52 1.51
N MET A 166 -8.90 -6.58 1.31
CA MET A 166 -7.71 -6.53 0.44
C MET A 166 -8.06 -6.26 -1.03
N GLY A 167 -9.28 -6.62 -1.44
CA GLY A 167 -9.79 -6.37 -2.80
C GLY A 167 -10.06 -4.88 -3.12
N LEU A 168 -9.80 -3.98 -2.16
CA LEU A 168 -9.91 -2.53 -2.32
C LEU A 168 -8.55 -1.83 -2.38
N LEU A 169 -7.44 -2.54 -2.18
CA LEU A 169 -6.12 -1.94 -2.03
C LEU A 169 -5.24 -2.13 -3.26
N PRO A 170 -5.02 -1.04 -4.03
CA PRO A 170 -4.09 -1.04 -5.14
C PRO A 170 -2.64 -0.94 -4.66
N SER A 171 -1.69 -1.17 -5.56
CA SER A 171 -0.31 -0.79 -5.36
C SER A 171 0.41 -0.41 -6.65
N ALA A 172 1.48 0.36 -6.50
CA ALA A 172 2.43 0.65 -7.56
C ALA A 172 3.84 0.31 -7.08
N SER A 173 4.56 -0.49 -7.87
CA SER A 173 6.00 -0.72 -7.67
C SER A 173 6.75 0.10 -8.71
N THR A 174 7.51 1.10 -8.25
CA THR A 174 8.25 2.04 -9.09
C THR A 174 9.74 1.99 -8.81
N GLY A 175 10.54 2.49 -9.72
CA GLY A 175 11.99 2.47 -9.58
C GLY A 175 12.70 3.03 -10.80
N GLU A 176 13.79 2.38 -11.20
CA GLU A 176 14.69 2.86 -12.25
C GLU A 176 14.21 2.58 -13.68
N SER A 177 13.24 1.67 -13.83
CA SER A 177 12.74 1.27 -15.15
C SER A 177 11.21 1.18 -15.19
N THR A 178 10.67 0.23 -15.94
CA THR A 178 9.22 0.05 -16.14
C THR A 178 8.50 -0.25 -14.81
N PRO A 179 7.58 0.60 -14.38
CA PRO A 179 6.80 0.38 -13.16
C PRO A 179 5.80 -0.78 -13.33
N VAL A 180 5.37 -1.35 -12.20
CA VAL A 180 4.35 -2.38 -12.13
C VAL A 180 3.20 -1.91 -11.25
N PHE A 181 1.97 -2.02 -11.77
CA PHE A 181 0.75 -1.66 -11.07
C PHE A 181 -0.09 -2.93 -10.86
N GLU A 182 -0.28 -3.31 -9.62
CA GLU A 182 -0.95 -4.55 -9.23
C GLU A 182 -1.65 -4.38 -7.88
N PRO A 183 -2.70 -5.16 -7.57
CA PRO A 183 -3.25 -5.22 -6.22
C PRO A 183 -2.20 -5.66 -5.19
N ILE A 184 -2.42 -5.33 -3.91
CA ILE A 184 -1.54 -5.85 -2.84
C ILE A 184 -1.74 -7.35 -2.62
N HIS A 185 -2.96 -7.86 -2.86
CA HIS A 185 -3.30 -9.27 -2.66
C HIS A 185 -2.68 -10.19 -3.72
N GLY A 186 -2.41 -11.43 -3.33
CA GLY A 186 -1.96 -12.47 -4.24
C GLY A 186 -3.08 -13.03 -5.13
N SER A 187 -2.76 -14.08 -5.90
CA SER A 187 -3.75 -14.84 -6.67
C SER A 187 -4.65 -15.66 -5.73
N TRP A 188 -5.89 -15.87 -6.17
CA TRP A 188 -6.87 -16.72 -5.49
C TRP A 188 -7.28 -17.90 -6.40
N PRO A 189 -6.45 -18.97 -6.50
CA PRO A 189 -6.70 -20.07 -7.43
C PRO A 189 -8.04 -20.78 -7.22
N GLN A 190 -8.53 -20.84 -5.99
CA GLN A 190 -9.80 -21.47 -5.62
C GLN A 190 -11.01 -20.76 -6.22
N ALA A 191 -10.91 -19.46 -6.49
CA ALA A 191 -11.96 -18.65 -7.11
C ALA A 191 -11.93 -18.66 -8.64
N LYS A 192 -11.00 -19.41 -9.26
CA LYS A 192 -10.89 -19.47 -10.72
C LYS A 192 -12.20 -19.91 -11.38
N GLY A 193 -12.73 -19.07 -12.25
CA GLY A 193 -13.95 -19.34 -13.01
C GLY A 193 -15.26 -19.09 -12.25
N LEU A 194 -15.22 -18.75 -10.94
CA LEU A 194 -16.43 -18.56 -10.13
C LEU A 194 -17.07 -17.16 -10.28
N ASN A 195 -16.40 -16.22 -10.92
CA ASN A 195 -16.88 -14.83 -11.11
C ASN A 195 -17.21 -14.10 -9.77
N ILE A 196 -16.40 -14.33 -8.72
CA ILE A 196 -16.65 -13.78 -7.37
C ILE A 196 -15.54 -12.86 -6.84
N ALA A 197 -14.38 -12.85 -7.48
CA ALA A 197 -13.25 -12.03 -7.05
C ALA A 197 -13.54 -10.54 -7.25
N ASN A 198 -13.18 -9.73 -6.25
CA ASN A 198 -13.34 -8.28 -6.32
C ASN A 198 -12.32 -7.68 -7.32
N PRO A 199 -12.76 -6.96 -8.37
CA PRO A 199 -11.85 -6.36 -9.34
C PRO A 199 -11.35 -4.97 -8.95
N LEU A 200 -11.87 -4.37 -7.86
CA LEU A 200 -11.68 -2.94 -7.56
C LEU A 200 -10.21 -2.59 -7.28
N ALA A 201 -9.47 -3.44 -6.58
CA ALA A 201 -8.06 -3.21 -6.32
C ALA A 201 -7.23 -3.14 -7.63
N GLN A 202 -7.56 -3.98 -8.62
CA GLN A 202 -6.90 -3.94 -9.94
C GLN A 202 -7.32 -2.68 -10.71
N ILE A 203 -8.58 -2.29 -10.67
CA ILE A 203 -9.09 -1.07 -11.32
C ILE A 203 -8.45 0.17 -10.69
N LEU A 204 -8.34 0.23 -9.37
CA LEU A 204 -7.63 1.30 -8.66
C LEU A 204 -6.12 1.30 -8.96
N SER A 205 -5.50 0.13 -9.20
CA SER A 205 -4.11 0.07 -9.66
C SER A 205 -3.94 0.67 -11.06
N VAL A 206 -4.95 0.55 -11.93
CA VAL A 206 -4.98 1.24 -13.23
C VAL A 206 -5.12 2.75 -13.03
N ALA A 207 -5.91 3.23 -12.08
CA ALA A 207 -5.94 4.66 -11.75
C ALA A 207 -4.55 5.18 -11.36
N MET A 208 -3.80 4.44 -10.50
CA MET A 208 -2.42 4.80 -10.15
C MET A 208 -1.48 4.80 -11.37
N LEU A 209 -1.69 3.92 -12.35
CA LEU A 209 -0.93 3.91 -13.60
C LEU A 209 -1.15 5.20 -14.39
N PHE A 210 -2.40 5.61 -14.58
CA PHE A 210 -2.72 6.87 -15.27
C PHE A 210 -2.13 8.08 -14.54
N GLU A 211 -2.27 8.15 -13.23
CA GLU A 211 -1.70 9.21 -12.39
C GLU A 211 -0.16 9.27 -12.51
N TYR A 212 0.50 8.12 -12.54
CA TYR A 212 1.96 8.02 -12.69
C TYR A 212 2.43 8.62 -14.02
N PHE A 213 1.71 8.38 -15.10
CA PHE A 213 2.02 8.94 -16.43
C PHE A 213 1.48 10.35 -16.65
N GLY A 214 0.94 11.00 -15.61
CA GLY A 214 0.47 12.39 -15.67
C GLY A 214 -0.97 12.57 -16.16
N CYS A 215 -1.66 11.48 -16.50
CA CYS A 215 -3.08 11.45 -16.89
C CYS A 215 -3.97 11.53 -15.65
N LYS A 216 -3.94 12.67 -14.95
CA LYS A 216 -4.59 12.84 -13.64
C LYS A 216 -6.12 12.84 -13.73
N ALA A 217 -6.67 13.39 -14.80
CA ALA A 217 -8.12 13.44 -15.01
C ALA A 217 -8.69 12.04 -15.21
N GLU A 218 -8.03 11.22 -15.98
CA GLU A 218 -8.42 9.84 -16.26
C GLU A 218 -8.29 8.97 -14.99
N GLY A 219 -7.20 9.15 -14.24
CA GLY A 219 -7.03 8.49 -12.94
C GLY A 219 -8.13 8.88 -11.94
N ALA A 220 -8.49 10.15 -11.87
CA ALA A 220 -9.57 10.65 -11.02
C ALA A 220 -10.94 10.09 -11.45
N LEU A 221 -11.24 10.03 -12.74
CA LEU A 221 -12.48 9.46 -13.26
C LEU A 221 -12.62 7.96 -12.90
N ILE A 222 -11.52 7.20 -12.98
CA ILE A 222 -11.53 5.78 -12.57
C ILE A 222 -11.84 5.66 -11.07
N ARG A 223 -11.27 6.51 -10.22
CA ARG A 223 -11.57 6.51 -8.77
C ARG A 223 -13.02 6.87 -8.49
N GLU A 224 -13.53 7.90 -9.16
CA GLU A 224 -14.93 8.31 -9.08
C GLU A 224 -15.88 7.17 -9.49
N ALA A 225 -15.57 6.45 -10.58
CA ALA A 225 -16.35 5.31 -11.03
C ALA A 225 -16.38 4.18 -9.97
N VAL A 226 -15.26 3.95 -9.27
CA VAL A 226 -15.21 2.98 -8.16
C VAL A 226 -16.08 3.45 -7.00
N ASP A 227 -15.98 4.70 -6.57
CA ASP A 227 -16.80 5.27 -5.50
C ASP A 227 -18.29 5.18 -5.85
N ALA A 228 -18.66 5.56 -7.08
CA ALA A 228 -20.04 5.48 -7.58
C ALA A 228 -20.58 4.04 -7.61
N SER A 229 -19.75 3.05 -7.99
CA SER A 229 -20.15 1.63 -7.95
C SER A 229 -20.44 1.15 -6.53
N LEU A 230 -19.61 1.58 -5.58
CA LEU A 230 -19.77 1.25 -4.18
C LEU A 230 -21.04 1.89 -3.60
N ASP A 231 -21.32 3.15 -3.92
CA ASP A 231 -22.52 3.87 -3.47
C ASP A 231 -23.79 3.30 -4.10
N ALA A 232 -23.72 2.87 -5.36
CA ALA A 232 -24.82 2.18 -6.05
C ALA A 232 -25.03 0.72 -5.58
N ASN A 233 -24.24 0.21 -4.62
CA ASN A 233 -24.23 -1.18 -4.16
C ASN A 233 -23.92 -2.21 -5.28
N VAL A 234 -23.21 -1.79 -6.33
CA VAL A 234 -22.69 -2.69 -7.36
C VAL A 234 -21.36 -3.26 -6.86
N ARG A 235 -21.43 -4.34 -6.09
CA ARG A 235 -20.34 -4.89 -5.29
C ARG A 235 -20.27 -6.41 -5.41
N THR A 236 -19.06 -6.94 -5.33
CA THR A 236 -18.86 -8.39 -5.20
C THR A 236 -19.31 -8.91 -3.82
N PRO A 237 -19.57 -10.21 -3.67
CA PRO A 237 -20.16 -10.78 -2.45
C PRO A 237 -19.38 -10.46 -1.16
N GLU A 238 -18.05 -10.37 -1.23
CA GLU A 238 -17.21 -10.13 -0.04
C GLU A 238 -17.48 -8.78 0.65
N ILE A 239 -17.78 -7.75 -0.14
CA ILE A 239 -18.05 -6.38 0.35
C ILE A 239 -19.52 -5.98 0.25
N GLN A 240 -20.38 -6.90 -0.17
CA GLN A 240 -21.83 -6.64 -0.29
C GLN A 240 -22.49 -6.58 1.09
N VAL A 241 -23.54 -5.78 1.19
CA VAL A 241 -24.41 -5.77 2.36
C VAL A 241 -25.30 -7.02 2.39
N GLU A 242 -25.74 -7.43 3.58
CA GLU A 242 -26.66 -8.56 3.72
C GLU A 242 -27.97 -8.29 2.95
N GLY A 243 -28.40 -9.28 2.17
CA GLY A 243 -29.58 -9.12 1.30
C GLY A 243 -29.39 -8.28 0.03
N GLY A 244 -28.21 -7.75 -0.21
CA GLY A 244 -27.88 -6.98 -1.42
C GLY A 244 -27.89 -7.82 -2.69
N ALA A 245 -27.98 -7.13 -3.84
CA ALA A 245 -27.93 -7.77 -5.15
C ALA A 245 -26.58 -8.47 -5.36
N LYS A 246 -26.60 -9.61 -6.06
CA LYS A 246 -25.39 -10.40 -6.32
C LYS A 246 -24.75 -9.95 -7.63
N TYR A 247 -23.63 -9.25 -7.53
CA TYR A 247 -22.78 -8.91 -8.67
C TYR A 247 -21.49 -9.72 -8.60
N GLY A 248 -21.04 -10.22 -9.75
CA GLY A 248 -19.75 -10.88 -9.85
C GLY A 248 -18.66 -9.92 -10.36
N THR A 249 -17.45 -10.46 -10.54
CA THR A 249 -16.29 -9.73 -11.07
C THR A 249 -16.61 -9.03 -12.41
N LYS A 250 -17.29 -9.74 -13.32
CA LYS A 250 -17.61 -9.24 -14.66
C LYS A 250 -18.63 -8.11 -14.63
N GLU A 251 -19.68 -8.27 -13.82
CA GLU A 251 -20.75 -7.29 -13.71
C GLU A 251 -20.27 -5.98 -13.08
N VAL A 252 -19.44 -6.07 -12.02
CA VAL A 252 -18.79 -4.89 -11.42
C VAL A 252 -17.88 -4.19 -12.43
N GLY A 253 -17.03 -4.96 -13.13
CA GLY A 253 -16.15 -4.40 -14.15
C GLY A 253 -16.90 -3.73 -15.30
N ALA A 254 -17.95 -4.36 -15.83
CA ALA A 254 -18.79 -3.80 -16.89
C ALA A 254 -19.46 -2.49 -16.45
N TRP A 255 -20.03 -2.45 -15.24
CA TRP A 255 -20.67 -1.25 -14.70
C TRP A 255 -19.70 -0.06 -14.61
N ILE A 256 -18.46 -0.31 -14.16
CA ILE A 256 -17.41 0.73 -14.07
C ILE A 256 -17.02 1.23 -15.47
N VAL A 257 -16.88 0.33 -16.44
CA VAL A 257 -16.60 0.71 -17.83
C VAL A 257 -17.74 1.59 -18.38
N ASP A 258 -18.99 1.19 -18.19
CA ASP A 258 -20.14 1.97 -18.63
C ASP A 258 -20.19 3.34 -17.96
N TYR A 259 -19.86 3.45 -16.68
CA TYR A 259 -19.75 4.73 -15.98
C TYR A 259 -18.70 5.64 -16.63
N ILE A 260 -17.49 5.11 -16.86
CA ILE A 260 -16.37 5.89 -17.45
C ILE A 260 -16.69 6.38 -18.88
N ILE A 261 -17.37 5.55 -19.67
CA ILE A 261 -17.73 5.93 -21.09
C ILE A 261 -18.78 7.04 -21.11
N ASN A 262 -19.64 7.12 -20.11
CA ASN A 262 -20.76 8.06 -20.08
C ASN A 262 -20.49 9.36 -19.30
N ASN A 263 -19.31 9.50 -18.68
CA ASN A 263 -18.86 10.68 -17.95
C ASN A 263 -17.50 11.17 -18.41
#